data_1cd17958df22278cb8c9250d11323dd5
#
_entry.id   1cd17958df22278cb8c9250d11323dd5
#
_cell.length_a   1.000
_cell.length_b   1.000
_cell.length_c   1.000
_cell.angle_alpha   90.00
_cell.angle_beta   90.00
_cell.angle_gamma   90.00
#
_symmetry.space_group_name_H-M   'P 1'
#
loop_
_entity.id
_entity.type
_entity.pdbx_description
1 polymer ?
#
loop_
_entity_poly.entity_id
_entity_poly.type
_entity_poly.pdbx_seq_one_letter_code
_entity_poly.pdbx_strand_id
1 'polypeptide(L)'
;SNFNKIGESTNSKIAAFENEDENIFGIQFHPEVTHTSIGKIILKNFIKICKCKKSWTANKISKEMIYKIRSDIGDDKVILALSGGVDSSVVAAILNRAIGKQLTCIFIDTGLLRKNESIEVKKITSSLKINLKIIDASRKFLLALRGVQDPENKRKIIRKCFIDVCAYEAKQIKNEKFRVTGTLYPYVISSSSRNSNSNTHKQPHTLICLN
;
A
#
# COMPACT_ATOMS: atom_id res chain seq x y z
N SER A 1 40.51 -12.13 -5.23
CA SER A 1 39.31 -11.26 -5.18
C SER A 1 39.55 -10.21 -4.09
N ASN A 2 39.32 -8.94 -4.41
CA ASN A 2 39.53 -7.81 -3.48
C ASN A 2 38.36 -7.66 -2.48
N PHE A 3 37.70 -8.75 -2.11
CA PHE A 3 36.56 -8.73 -1.17
C PHE A 3 37.01 -9.26 0.21
N ASN A 4 36.74 -8.48 1.25
CA ASN A 4 36.97 -8.85 2.62
C ASN A 4 35.68 -9.41 3.24
N LYS A 5 35.79 -10.52 3.96
CA LYS A 5 34.70 -11.03 4.77
C LYS A 5 34.55 -10.17 6.03
N ILE A 6 33.36 -9.61 6.27
CA ILE A 6 33.04 -8.79 7.44
C ILE A 6 31.98 -9.38 8.35
N GLY A 7 31.40 -10.53 7.96
CA GLY A 7 30.43 -11.23 8.80
C GLY A 7 30.27 -12.70 8.43
N GLU A 8 29.92 -13.51 9.44
CA GLU A 8 29.59 -14.93 9.27
C GLU A 8 28.42 -15.34 10.15
N SER A 9 27.83 -16.49 9.86
CA SER A 9 26.79 -17.11 10.67
C SER A 9 27.04 -18.62 10.76
N THR A 10 26.31 -19.30 11.62
CA THR A 10 26.37 -20.76 11.76
C THR A 10 26.15 -21.50 10.44
N ASN A 11 25.35 -20.93 9.54
CA ASN A 11 24.94 -21.54 8.28
C ASN A 11 25.63 -20.94 7.04
N SER A 12 26.38 -19.84 7.19
CA SER A 12 27.09 -19.20 6.09
C SER A 12 28.46 -18.67 6.55
N LYS A 13 29.51 -19.18 5.89
CA LYS A 13 30.87 -18.71 6.13
C LYS A 13 31.10 -17.25 5.70
N ILE A 14 30.27 -16.73 4.79
CA ILE A 14 30.30 -15.36 4.29
C ILE A 14 28.87 -14.84 4.35
N ALA A 15 28.47 -14.29 5.50
CA ALA A 15 27.17 -13.66 5.68
C ALA A 15 27.21 -12.15 5.32
N ALA A 16 28.41 -11.55 5.35
CA ALA A 16 28.64 -10.18 4.90
C ALA A 16 30.04 -10.03 4.35
N PHE A 17 30.18 -9.18 3.33
CA PHE A 17 31.47 -8.89 2.70
C PHE A 17 31.51 -7.42 2.24
N GLU A 18 32.73 -6.92 2.03
CA GLU A 18 32.96 -5.57 1.50
C GLU A 18 34.15 -5.53 0.53
N ASN A 19 34.11 -4.54 -0.35
CA ASN A 19 35.21 -4.03 -1.11
C ASN A 19 35.18 -2.50 -0.96
N GLU A 20 36.04 -1.95 -0.08
CA GLU A 20 36.04 -0.52 0.21
C GLU A 20 36.49 0.30 -1.00
N ASP A 21 37.44 -0.19 -1.78
CA ASP A 21 37.99 0.51 -2.94
C ASP A 21 36.90 0.75 -4.01
N GLU A 22 36.02 -0.21 -4.19
CA GLU A 22 34.92 -0.13 -5.15
C GLU A 22 33.59 0.30 -4.53
N ASN A 23 33.55 0.56 -3.21
CA ASN A 23 32.34 0.88 -2.46
C ASN A 23 31.22 -0.17 -2.61
N ILE A 24 31.60 -1.45 -2.64
CA ILE A 24 30.67 -2.57 -2.75
C ILE A 24 30.53 -3.25 -1.39
N PHE A 25 29.27 -3.37 -0.93
CA PHE A 25 28.94 -4.03 0.33
C PHE A 25 27.82 -5.05 0.09
N GLY A 26 27.98 -6.26 0.56
CA GLY A 26 27.00 -7.33 0.40
C GLY A 26 26.66 -8.00 1.72
N ILE A 27 25.38 -8.29 1.92
CA ILE A 27 24.87 -9.04 3.08
C ILE A 27 23.88 -10.11 2.62
N GLN A 28 23.85 -11.24 3.31
CA GLN A 28 22.93 -12.34 3.02
C GLN A 28 21.70 -12.40 3.94
N PHE A 29 21.51 -11.37 4.75
CA PHE A 29 20.40 -11.26 5.69
C PHE A 29 19.66 -9.94 5.52
N HIS A 30 18.50 -9.82 6.13
CA HIS A 30 17.64 -8.65 6.08
C HIS A 30 17.92 -7.73 7.29
N PRO A 31 18.59 -6.59 7.11
CA PRO A 31 18.86 -5.65 8.21
C PRO A 31 17.62 -4.87 8.66
N GLU A 32 16.58 -4.80 7.84
CA GLU A 32 15.34 -4.07 8.12
C GLU A 32 14.36 -4.82 9.03
N VAL A 33 14.53 -6.14 9.20
CA VAL A 33 13.59 -6.93 10.00
C VAL A 33 13.92 -6.90 11.50
N THR A 34 12.90 -7.12 12.32
CA THR A 34 13.02 -7.08 13.80
C THR A 34 13.97 -8.13 14.38
N HIS A 35 14.20 -9.23 13.66
CA HIS A 35 15.10 -10.32 14.07
C HIS A 35 16.57 -9.96 13.98
N THR A 36 16.91 -8.94 13.19
CA THR A 36 18.28 -8.43 13.09
C THR A 36 18.49 -7.30 14.09
N SER A 37 18.93 -7.65 15.30
CA SER A 37 19.04 -6.71 16.43
C SER A 37 19.87 -5.46 16.12
N ILE A 38 20.97 -5.60 15.34
CA ILE A 38 21.86 -4.50 14.93
C ILE A 38 21.52 -3.90 13.57
N GLY A 39 20.42 -4.34 12.95
CA GLY A 39 20.05 -3.95 11.57
C GLY A 39 19.99 -2.44 11.35
N LYS A 40 19.45 -1.69 12.33
CA LYS A 40 19.43 -0.22 12.28
C LYS A 40 20.83 0.42 12.26
N ILE A 41 21.81 -0.21 12.93
CA ILE A 41 23.19 0.28 12.94
C ILE A 41 23.84 0.06 11.58
N ILE A 42 23.64 -1.13 11.00
CA ILE A 42 24.13 -1.48 9.65
C ILE A 42 23.61 -0.47 8.62
N LEU A 43 22.28 -0.25 8.60
CA LEU A 43 21.67 0.71 7.68
C LEU A 43 22.17 2.14 7.89
N LYS A 44 22.35 2.59 9.15
CA LYS A 44 22.91 3.91 9.44
C LYS A 44 24.36 4.06 8.95
N ASN A 45 25.18 3.03 9.11
CA ASN A 45 26.56 3.03 8.65
C ASN A 45 26.62 3.11 7.11
N PHE A 46 25.80 2.31 6.42
CA PHE A 46 25.70 2.35 4.97
C PHE A 46 25.27 3.73 4.45
N ILE A 47 24.26 4.35 5.07
CA ILE A 47 23.83 5.72 4.73
C ILE A 47 24.97 6.74 4.91
N LYS A 48 25.82 6.55 5.94
CA LYS A 48 27.00 7.42 6.14
C LYS A 48 28.05 7.22 5.04
N ILE A 49 28.34 5.96 4.68
CA ILE A 49 29.28 5.62 3.60
C ILE A 49 28.80 6.25 2.29
N CYS A 50 27.50 6.14 1.98
CA CYS A 50 26.88 6.75 0.80
C CYS A 50 26.81 8.29 0.86
N LYS A 51 27.20 8.92 1.97
CA LYS A 51 27.12 10.38 2.17
C LYS A 51 25.72 10.95 1.86
N CYS A 52 24.67 10.17 2.12
CA CYS A 52 23.30 10.55 1.83
C CYS A 52 22.87 11.78 2.61
N LYS A 53 22.28 12.76 1.91
CA LYS A 53 21.68 13.93 2.56
C LYS A 53 20.32 13.55 3.17
N LYS A 54 20.06 13.95 4.42
CA LYS A 54 18.79 13.74 5.11
C LYS A 54 17.70 14.74 4.65
N SER A 55 17.49 14.84 3.34
CA SER A 55 16.53 15.78 2.75
C SER A 55 15.12 15.20 2.57
N TRP A 56 14.97 13.88 2.63
CA TRP A 56 13.74 13.17 2.40
C TRP A 56 13.12 12.73 3.73
N THR A 57 12.24 13.54 4.28
CA THR A 57 11.56 13.30 5.56
C THR A 57 10.08 13.03 5.34
N ALA A 58 9.45 12.26 6.23
CA ALA A 58 8.01 11.96 6.14
C ALA A 58 7.14 13.24 6.08
N ASN A 59 7.52 14.29 6.81
CA ASN A 59 6.84 15.59 6.77
C ASN A 59 6.95 16.27 5.40
N LYS A 60 8.14 16.24 4.79
CA LYS A 60 8.36 16.84 3.47
C LYS A 60 7.57 16.07 2.41
N ILE A 61 7.67 14.74 2.44
CA ILE A 61 6.93 13.85 1.53
C ILE A 61 5.44 14.10 1.62
N SER A 62 4.87 14.11 2.83
CA SER A 62 3.42 14.31 3.00
C SER A 62 2.95 15.69 2.51
N LYS A 63 3.74 16.75 2.71
CA LYS A 63 3.44 18.08 2.18
C LYS A 63 3.49 18.12 0.64
N GLU A 64 4.53 17.53 0.05
CA GLU A 64 4.67 17.43 -1.42
C GLU A 64 3.52 16.61 -2.03
N MET A 65 3.15 15.48 -1.40
CA MET A 65 2.01 14.68 -1.83
C MET A 65 0.68 15.47 -1.76
N ILE A 66 0.42 16.17 -0.67
CA ILE A 66 -0.78 17.00 -0.51
C ILE A 66 -0.85 18.09 -1.58
N TYR A 67 0.27 18.77 -1.84
CA TYR A 67 0.34 19.80 -2.88
C TYR A 67 0.06 19.20 -4.27
N LYS A 68 0.72 18.09 -4.61
CA LYS A 68 0.51 17.39 -5.88
C LYS A 68 -0.94 16.93 -6.05
N ILE A 69 -1.52 16.31 -5.04
CA ILE A 69 -2.91 15.85 -5.06
C ILE A 69 -3.88 17.01 -5.33
N ARG A 70 -3.68 18.16 -4.67
CA ARG A 70 -4.50 19.35 -4.93
C ARG A 70 -4.38 19.84 -6.36
N SER A 71 -3.17 19.89 -6.87
CA SER A 71 -2.91 20.30 -8.25
C SER A 71 -3.54 19.37 -9.29
N ASP A 72 -3.46 18.05 -9.05
CA ASP A 72 -3.94 17.05 -10.00
C ASP A 72 -5.47 16.92 -10.00
N ILE A 73 -6.10 17.11 -8.83
CA ILE A 73 -7.54 16.90 -8.66
C ILE A 73 -8.33 18.20 -8.93
N GLY A 74 -7.79 19.37 -8.59
CA GLY A 74 -8.51 20.63 -8.73
C GLY A 74 -9.84 20.61 -7.98
N ASP A 75 -10.96 20.88 -8.70
CA ASP A 75 -12.32 20.93 -8.14
C ASP A 75 -13.10 19.61 -8.28
N ASP A 76 -12.47 18.58 -8.80
CA ASP A 76 -13.13 17.29 -9.02
C ASP A 76 -13.42 16.52 -7.73
N LYS A 77 -14.39 15.63 -7.76
CA LYS A 77 -14.72 14.74 -6.65
C LYS A 77 -13.93 13.45 -6.75
N VAL A 78 -13.54 12.93 -5.59
CA VAL A 78 -12.73 11.73 -5.44
C VAL A 78 -13.45 10.70 -4.59
N ILE A 79 -13.42 9.46 -5.04
CA ILE A 79 -13.89 8.31 -4.27
C ILE A 79 -12.70 7.46 -3.86
N LEU A 80 -12.63 7.13 -2.57
CA LEU A 80 -11.65 6.22 -2.02
C LEU A 80 -12.35 4.97 -1.46
N ALA A 81 -11.98 3.81 -1.97
CA ALA A 81 -12.38 2.55 -1.36
C ALA A 81 -11.51 2.24 -0.13
N LEU A 82 -12.15 2.14 1.04
CA LEU A 82 -11.50 1.78 2.30
C LEU A 82 -11.58 0.26 2.51
N SER A 83 -10.44 -0.35 2.83
CA SER A 83 -10.35 -1.78 3.17
C SER A 83 -10.35 -2.05 4.67
N GLY A 84 -10.42 -1.00 5.51
CA GLY A 84 -10.25 -1.13 6.97
C GLY A 84 -8.80 -1.27 7.44
N GLY A 85 -7.85 -1.45 6.51
CA GLY A 85 -6.43 -1.55 6.82
C GLY A 85 -5.74 -0.20 7.04
N VAL A 86 -4.55 -0.22 7.66
CA VAL A 86 -3.75 0.98 7.97
C VAL A 86 -3.43 1.77 6.71
N ASP A 87 -3.07 1.10 5.61
CA ASP A 87 -2.66 1.76 4.37
C ASP A 87 -3.78 2.61 3.77
N SER A 88 -4.99 2.04 3.65
CA SER A 88 -6.15 2.77 3.15
C SER A 88 -6.55 3.93 4.07
N SER A 89 -6.35 3.79 5.38
CA SER A 89 -6.60 4.85 6.36
C SER A 89 -5.60 6.00 6.23
N VAL A 90 -4.33 5.72 5.97
CA VAL A 90 -3.30 6.73 5.70
C VAL A 90 -3.61 7.49 4.41
N VAL A 91 -3.98 6.78 3.34
CA VAL A 91 -4.41 7.40 2.07
C VAL A 91 -5.61 8.30 2.30
N ALA A 92 -6.62 7.85 3.05
CA ALA A 92 -7.79 8.65 3.41
C ALA A 92 -7.40 9.94 4.16
N ALA A 93 -6.49 9.84 5.12
CA ALA A 93 -6.01 10.99 5.88
C ALA A 93 -5.27 12.02 5.01
N ILE A 94 -4.42 11.56 4.08
CA ILE A 94 -3.68 12.42 3.16
C ILE A 94 -4.64 13.11 2.18
N LEU A 95 -5.55 12.35 1.56
CA LEU A 95 -6.57 12.88 0.65
C LEU A 95 -7.48 13.88 1.37
N ASN A 96 -7.95 13.57 2.57
CA ASN A 96 -8.79 14.49 3.35
C ASN A 96 -8.08 15.82 3.66
N ARG A 97 -6.77 15.78 3.94
CA ARG A 97 -5.97 17.00 4.12
C ARG A 97 -5.77 17.77 2.82
N ALA A 98 -5.71 17.06 1.70
CA ALA A 98 -5.51 17.67 0.38
C ALA A 98 -6.79 18.33 -0.15
N ILE A 99 -7.90 17.60 -0.18
CA ILE A 99 -9.12 17.95 -0.91
C ILE A 99 -10.40 18.03 -0.04
N GLY A 100 -10.32 17.67 1.24
CA GLY A 100 -11.41 17.84 2.21
C GLY A 100 -12.76 17.28 1.75
N LYS A 101 -13.75 18.16 1.58
CA LYS A 101 -15.13 17.77 1.23
C LYS A 101 -15.30 17.15 -0.16
N GLN A 102 -14.30 17.24 -1.03
CA GLN A 102 -14.32 16.59 -2.34
C GLN A 102 -14.12 15.07 -2.21
N LEU A 103 -13.58 14.61 -1.06
CA LEU A 103 -13.35 13.19 -0.79
C LEU A 103 -14.62 12.52 -0.24
N THR A 104 -15.00 11.40 -0.86
CA THR A 104 -15.98 10.44 -0.32
C THR A 104 -15.30 9.10 -0.15
N CYS A 105 -15.23 8.60 1.08
CA CYS A 105 -14.75 7.25 1.35
C CYS A 105 -15.90 6.26 1.32
N ILE A 106 -15.70 5.11 0.68
CA ILE A 106 -16.65 4.01 0.61
C ILE A 106 -16.06 2.82 1.36
N PHE A 107 -16.77 2.34 2.36
CA PHE A 107 -16.44 1.08 3.05
C PHE A 107 -17.51 0.05 2.71
N ILE A 108 -17.08 -1.11 2.19
CA ILE A 108 -17.98 -2.17 1.76
C ILE A 108 -17.96 -3.29 2.79
N ASP A 109 -19.09 -3.54 3.42
CA ASP A 109 -19.29 -4.74 4.21
C ASP A 109 -19.55 -5.91 3.26
N THR A 110 -18.59 -6.80 3.19
CA THR A 110 -18.61 -7.99 2.33
C THR A 110 -19.24 -9.20 3.02
N GLY A 111 -19.58 -9.11 4.31
CA GLY A 111 -19.94 -10.26 5.14
C GLY A 111 -18.75 -11.15 5.52
N LEU A 112 -17.52 -10.76 5.15
CA LEU A 112 -16.26 -11.48 5.42
C LEU A 112 -15.31 -10.65 6.30
N LEU A 113 -15.82 -9.59 6.91
CA LEU A 113 -15.05 -8.67 7.73
C LEU A 113 -14.60 -9.34 9.04
N ARG A 114 -13.49 -8.84 9.59
CA ARG A 114 -13.08 -9.19 10.95
C ARG A 114 -14.06 -8.62 11.97
N LYS A 115 -14.12 -9.24 13.14
CA LYS A 115 -14.94 -8.75 14.25
C LYS A 115 -14.59 -7.28 14.54
N ASN A 116 -15.59 -6.42 14.60
CA ASN A 116 -15.50 -4.97 14.88
C ASN A 116 -14.79 -4.10 13.81
N GLU A 117 -14.38 -4.64 12.67
CA GLU A 117 -13.67 -3.88 11.63
C GLU A 117 -14.48 -2.66 11.13
N SER A 118 -15.78 -2.81 10.92
CA SER A 118 -16.66 -1.71 10.53
C SER A 118 -16.78 -0.60 11.61
N ILE A 119 -16.70 -0.99 12.88
CA ILE A 119 -16.73 -0.04 14.01
C ILE A 119 -15.42 0.76 14.05
N GLU A 120 -14.29 0.11 13.84
CA GLU A 120 -12.97 0.75 13.81
C GLU A 120 -12.87 1.75 12.65
N VAL A 121 -13.34 1.38 11.47
CA VAL A 121 -13.37 2.28 10.31
C VAL A 121 -14.23 3.50 10.57
N LYS A 122 -15.43 3.31 11.16
CA LYS A 122 -16.29 4.44 11.57
C LYS A 122 -15.59 5.37 12.56
N LYS A 123 -14.90 4.82 13.55
CA LYS A 123 -14.19 5.58 14.57
C LYS A 123 -13.06 6.43 13.96
N ILE A 124 -12.24 5.82 13.09
CA ILE A 124 -11.13 6.51 12.41
C ILE A 124 -11.65 7.63 11.50
N THR A 125 -12.63 7.33 10.67
CA THR A 125 -13.17 8.32 9.71
C THR A 125 -13.89 9.46 10.39
N SER A 126 -14.60 9.19 11.49
CA SER A 126 -15.24 10.24 12.30
C SER A 126 -14.23 11.16 12.97
N SER A 127 -13.13 10.60 13.52
CA SER A 127 -12.06 11.41 14.13
C SER A 127 -11.37 12.33 13.12
N LEU A 128 -11.28 11.90 11.87
CA LEU A 128 -10.71 12.67 10.76
C LEU A 128 -11.73 13.55 10.03
N LYS A 129 -13.00 13.54 10.44
CA LYS A 129 -14.12 14.26 9.78
C LYS A 129 -14.23 13.93 8.29
N ILE A 130 -13.98 12.67 7.92
CA ILE A 130 -14.06 12.17 6.55
C ILE A 130 -15.51 11.79 6.23
N ASN A 131 -16.00 12.16 5.04
CA ASN A 131 -17.27 11.70 4.53
C ASN A 131 -17.20 10.20 4.22
N LEU A 132 -17.88 9.36 5.03
CA LEU A 132 -17.87 7.90 4.92
C LEU A 132 -19.25 7.40 4.50
N LYS A 133 -19.29 6.64 3.41
CA LYS A 133 -20.45 5.84 2.98
C LYS A 133 -20.17 4.35 3.28
N ILE A 134 -21.04 3.73 4.06
CA ILE A 134 -20.95 2.29 4.36
C ILE A 134 -22.01 1.57 3.53
N ILE A 135 -21.59 0.51 2.86
CA ILE A 135 -22.44 -0.26 1.94
C ILE A 135 -22.44 -1.71 2.41
N ASP A 136 -23.59 -2.20 2.79
CA ASP A 136 -23.77 -3.63 3.04
C ASP A 136 -23.96 -4.36 1.70
N ALA A 137 -22.93 -5.07 1.30
CA ALA A 137 -22.94 -5.95 0.13
C ALA A 137 -22.78 -7.43 0.52
N SER A 138 -22.93 -7.76 1.80
CA SER A 138 -22.70 -9.10 2.36
C SER A 138 -23.42 -10.18 1.58
N ARG A 139 -24.71 -9.98 1.30
CA ARG A 139 -25.51 -10.93 0.51
C ARG A 139 -24.93 -11.19 -0.89
N LYS A 140 -24.48 -10.15 -1.58
CA LYS A 140 -23.89 -10.26 -2.94
C LYS A 140 -22.62 -11.10 -2.91
N PHE A 141 -21.72 -10.84 -1.95
CA PHE A 141 -20.46 -11.57 -1.83
C PHE A 141 -20.68 -13.02 -1.42
N LEU A 142 -21.50 -13.27 -0.41
CA LEU A 142 -21.76 -14.63 0.08
C LEU A 142 -22.45 -15.49 -0.99
N LEU A 143 -23.39 -14.96 -1.77
CA LEU A 143 -24.01 -15.68 -2.87
C LEU A 143 -23.00 -15.99 -3.98
N ALA A 144 -22.14 -15.04 -4.34
CA ALA A 144 -21.13 -15.25 -5.37
C ALA A 144 -20.06 -16.29 -4.99
N LEU A 145 -19.80 -16.45 -3.68
CA LEU A 145 -18.83 -17.42 -3.14
C LEU A 145 -19.42 -18.79 -2.87
N ARG A 146 -20.74 -18.96 -2.98
CA ARG A 146 -21.41 -20.22 -2.66
C ARG A 146 -20.90 -21.35 -3.55
N GLY A 147 -20.42 -22.44 -2.93
CA GLY A 147 -19.89 -23.63 -3.64
C GLY A 147 -18.49 -23.48 -4.20
N VAL A 148 -17.85 -22.32 -4.08
CA VAL A 148 -16.48 -22.12 -4.55
C VAL A 148 -15.50 -22.62 -3.49
N GLN A 149 -14.69 -23.64 -3.80
CA GLN A 149 -13.71 -24.22 -2.88
C GLN A 149 -12.31 -23.64 -3.09
N ASP A 150 -11.90 -23.48 -4.34
CA ASP A 150 -10.56 -23.04 -4.70
C ASP A 150 -10.25 -21.61 -4.19
N PRO A 151 -9.16 -21.43 -3.40
CA PRO A 151 -8.81 -20.14 -2.83
C PRO A 151 -8.54 -19.03 -3.85
N GLU A 152 -7.95 -19.38 -5.00
CA GLU A 152 -7.62 -18.40 -6.03
C GLU A 152 -8.88 -17.89 -6.73
N ASN A 153 -9.83 -18.79 -7.01
CA ASN A 153 -11.13 -18.42 -7.55
C ASN A 153 -11.93 -17.57 -6.55
N LYS A 154 -11.87 -17.86 -5.24
CA LYS A 154 -12.47 -17.00 -4.20
C LYS A 154 -11.92 -15.58 -4.28
N ARG A 155 -10.58 -15.42 -4.35
CA ARG A 155 -9.95 -14.09 -4.46
C ARG A 155 -10.41 -13.32 -5.70
N LYS A 156 -10.48 -13.99 -6.86
CA LYS A 156 -10.96 -13.39 -8.12
C LYS A 156 -12.39 -12.92 -8.01
N ILE A 157 -13.27 -13.73 -7.43
CA ILE A 157 -14.70 -13.40 -7.24
C ILE A 157 -14.85 -12.22 -6.28
N ILE A 158 -14.19 -12.24 -5.13
CA ILE A 158 -14.21 -11.15 -4.15
C ILE A 158 -13.77 -9.85 -4.81
N ARG A 159 -12.63 -9.88 -5.54
CA ARG A 159 -12.12 -8.71 -6.24
C ARG A 159 -13.11 -8.15 -7.26
N LYS A 160 -13.71 -9.03 -8.08
CA LYS A 160 -14.70 -8.63 -9.07
C LYS A 160 -15.92 -7.99 -8.41
N CYS A 161 -16.51 -8.65 -7.40
CA CYS A 161 -17.65 -8.12 -6.66
C CYS A 161 -17.34 -6.76 -6.03
N PHE A 162 -16.13 -6.58 -5.49
CA PHE A 162 -15.69 -5.32 -4.88
C PHE A 162 -15.62 -4.19 -5.91
N ILE A 163 -15.01 -4.46 -7.07
CA ILE A 163 -14.91 -3.49 -8.17
C ILE A 163 -16.32 -3.11 -8.67
N ASP A 164 -17.21 -4.10 -8.86
CA ASP A 164 -18.58 -3.89 -9.33
C ASP A 164 -19.38 -3.00 -8.37
N VAL A 165 -19.25 -3.22 -7.05
CA VAL A 165 -19.91 -2.40 -6.04
C VAL A 165 -19.33 -0.98 -6.03
N CYS A 166 -18.00 -0.84 -6.04
CA CYS A 166 -17.36 0.48 -6.12
C CYS A 166 -17.80 1.25 -7.38
N ALA A 167 -17.82 0.58 -8.54
CA ALA A 167 -18.22 1.21 -9.80
C ALA A 167 -19.70 1.65 -9.80
N TYR A 168 -20.57 0.84 -9.20
CA TYR A 168 -21.99 1.21 -9.04
C TYR A 168 -22.14 2.45 -8.16
N GLU A 169 -21.48 2.46 -7.00
CA GLU A 169 -21.57 3.57 -6.05
C GLU A 169 -20.95 4.86 -6.60
N ALA A 170 -19.88 4.72 -7.37
CA ALA A 170 -19.22 5.84 -8.01
C ALA A 170 -20.17 6.57 -8.99
N LYS A 171 -20.92 5.83 -9.78
CA LYS A 171 -21.91 6.41 -10.73
C LYS A 171 -23.00 7.22 -10.03
N GLN A 172 -23.24 7.02 -8.72
CA GLN A 172 -24.21 7.80 -7.95
C GLN A 172 -23.69 9.16 -7.53
N ILE A 173 -22.40 9.40 -7.63
CA ILE A 173 -21.77 10.66 -7.21
C ILE A 173 -21.55 11.54 -8.46
N LYS A 174 -22.31 12.63 -8.52
CA LYS A 174 -22.17 13.61 -9.62
C LYS A 174 -20.77 14.23 -9.64
N ASN A 175 -20.19 14.37 -10.82
CA ASN A 175 -18.84 14.96 -11.06
C ASN A 175 -17.70 14.15 -10.42
N GLU A 176 -17.83 12.82 -10.32
CA GLU A 176 -16.72 11.97 -9.94
C GLU A 176 -15.83 11.75 -11.16
N LYS A 177 -14.52 12.06 -11.02
CA LYS A 177 -13.50 11.76 -12.04
C LYS A 177 -12.44 10.78 -11.56
N PHE A 178 -12.23 10.70 -10.24
CA PHE A 178 -11.13 9.92 -9.70
C PHE A 178 -11.61 8.84 -8.73
N ARG A 179 -11.15 7.61 -8.95
CA ARG A 179 -11.29 6.47 -8.04
C ARG A 179 -9.92 6.08 -7.53
N VAL A 180 -9.76 6.04 -6.23
CA VAL A 180 -8.46 5.77 -5.60
C VAL A 180 -8.55 4.50 -4.76
N THR A 181 -7.52 3.67 -4.86
CA THR A 181 -7.27 2.55 -3.95
C THR A 181 -5.85 2.66 -3.41
N GLY A 182 -5.67 2.34 -2.12
CA GLY A 182 -4.33 2.36 -1.51
C GLY A 182 -3.47 1.19 -2.01
N THR A 183 -2.18 1.46 -2.29
CA THR A 183 -1.19 0.42 -2.56
C THR A 183 0.12 0.70 -1.83
N LEU A 184 0.85 -0.36 -1.51
CA LEU A 184 2.17 -0.27 -0.87
C LEU A 184 3.27 -0.07 -1.91
N TYR A 185 4.27 0.76 -1.60
CA TYR A 185 5.41 1.04 -2.47
C TYR A 185 6.16 -0.21 -2.96
N PRO A 186 6.41 -1.26 -2.15
CA PRO A 186 7.00 -2.50 -2.63
C PRO A 186 6.23 -3.18 -3.77
N TYR A 187 4.90 -3.06 -3.78
CA TYR A 187 4.07 -3.59 -4.86
C TYR A 187 4.19 -2.76 -6.15
N VAL A 188 4.42 -1.46 -6.04
CA VAL A 188 4.68 -0.59 -7.20
C VAL A 188 5.98 -1.00 -7.87
N ILE A 189 7.05 -1.21 -7.10
CA ILE A 189 8.35 -1.66 -7.62
C ILE A 189 8.24 -3.02 -8.29
N SER A 190 7.55 -3.98 -7.66
CA SER A 190 7.40 -5.34 -8.22
C SER A 190 6.53 -5.37 -9.49
N SER A 191 5.64 -4.40 -9.68
CA SER A 191 4.80 -4.30 -10.89
C SER A 191 5.48 -3.56 -12.06
N SER A 192 6.50 -2.74 -11.80
CA SER A 192 7.22 -1.99 -12.83
C SER A 192 8.27 -2.84 -13.58
N SER A 193 8.63 -4.04 -13.07
CA SER A 193 9.57 -4.96 -13.70
C SER A 193 8.94 -5.80 -14.84
N ARG A 194 8.13 -5.19 -15.71
CA ARG A 194 7.39 -5.88 -16.79
C ARG A 194 8.23 -6.40 -17.96
N ASN A 195 9.55 -6.42 -17.86
CA ASN A 195 10.42 -6.91 -18.94
C ASN A 195 11.20 -8.19 -18.64
N SER A 196 10.83 -8.98 -17.65
CA SER A 196 11.39 -10.33 -17.45
C SER A 196 10.30 -11.39 -17.46
N ASN A 197 10.47 -12.36 -18.34
CA ASN A 197 9.65 -13.58 -18.50
C ASN A 197 9.68 -14.47 -17.23
N SER A 198 9.14 -14.03 -16.13
CA SER A 198 8.90 -14.90 -14.99
C SER A 198 7.43 -14.80 -14.58
N ASN A 199 6.71 -15.91 -14.75
CA ASN A 199 5.35 -16.15 -14.32
C ASN A 199 5.21 -16.18 -12.79
N THR A 200 5.57 -15.11 -12.11
CA THR A 200 5.23 -14.92 -10.71
C THR A 200 3.99 -14.05 -10.62
N HIS A 201 2.85 -14.71 -10.42
CA HIS A 201 1.55 -14.07 -10.15
C HIS A 201 1.54 -13.31 -8.82
N LYS A 202 2.32 -12.25 -8.70
CA LYS A 202 2.10 -11.23 -7.68
C LYS A 202 1.16 -10.19 -8.27
N GLN A 203 -0.15 -10.38 -8.07
CA GLN A 203 -1.14 -9.37 -8.44
C GLN A 203 -0.95 -8.16 -7.52
N PRO A 204 -0.60 -6.99 -8.04
CA PRO A 204 -0.53 -5.79 -7.24
C PRO A 204 -1.93 -5.43 -6.74
N HIS A 205 -2.03 -4.97 -5.49
CA HIS A 205 -3.16 -4.15 -5.08
C HIS A 205 -3.00 -2.82 -5.82
N THR A 206 -3.57 -2.75 -7.01
CA THR A 206 -3.28 -1.71 -7.99
C THR A 206 -4.04 -0.44 -7.66
N LEU A 207 -3.33 0.69 -7.71
CA LEU A 207 -3.95 1.98 -8.00
C LEU A 207 -4.68 1.85 -9.34
N ILE A 208 -6.00 1.87 -9.30
CA ILE A 208 -6.81 2.02 -10.50
C ILE A 208 -7.28 3.47 -10.49
N CYS A 209 -6.52 4.34 -11.18
CA CYS A 209 -7.11 5.56 -11.72
C CYS A 209 -7.90 5.10 -12.94
N LEU A 210 -9.21 5.01 -12.83
CA LEU A 210 -10.09 4.83 -13.97
C LEU A 210 -10.57 6.24 -14.35
N ASN A 211 -10.14 6.71 -15.53
CA ASN A 211 -10.83 7.78 -16.25
C ASN A 211 -12.20 7.30 -16.67
#